data_ca8c73bafa6296a55041409d04d55770
#
_entry.id   ca8c73bafa6296a55041409d04d55770
#
_cell.length_a   1.000
_cell.length_b   1.000
_cell.length_c   1.000
_cell.angle_alpha   90.00
_cell.angle_beta   90.00
_cell.angle_gamma   90.00
#
_symmetry.space_group_name_H-M   'P 1'
#
loop_
_entity.id
_entity.type
_entity.pdbx_description
1 polymer ?
#
loop_
_entity_poly.entity_id
_entity_poly.type
_entity_poly.pdbx_seq_one_letter_code
_entity_poly.pdbx_strand_id
1 'polypeptide(L)'
;MPRLTCTFLKIINLLIFNMKLVIGITGSTGVIYGIRMLEVLKEIGIETHLVMSEWAEKCIPMETDYTVDYVKSLATEISDEKNMAASVSSGTHKTDGMIVIPCSMKTLSSIANGYDETLVARSASVILKESRKLIIVARETPLSAINLENMLKLARLGVVIMPPVTEFYTKPNSINDMIDHIVGKCLDQFDIEHKLFRRWGTN
;
A
#
# COMPACT_ATOMS: atom_id res chain seq x y z
N MET A 1 -17.26 -31.13 -19.19
CA MET A 1 -16.58 -29.84 -19.13
C MET A 1 -16.04 -29.46 -17.74
N PRO A 2 -15.17 -30.25 -17.07
CA PRO A 2 -14.59 -29.86 -15.76
C PRO A 2 -13.07 -29.60 -15.79
N ARG A 3 -12.37 -29.71 -16.92
CA ARG A 3 -10.89 -29.57 -16.94
C ARG A 3 -10.37 -28.15 -17.16
N LEU A 4 -11.17 -27.23 -17.69
CA LEU A 4 -10.78 -25.84 -17.93
C LEU A 4 -10.70 -24.99 -16.66
N THR A 5 -11.56 -25.26 -15.67
CA THR A 5 -11.60 -24.51 -14.41
C THR A 5 -10.39 -24.79 -13.50
N CYS A 6 -9.88 -26.01 -13.48
CA CYS A 6 -8.72 -26.38 -12.65
C CYS A 6 -7.41 -25.78 -13.20
N THR A 7 -7.28 -25.68 -14.53
CA THR A 7 -6.10 -25.10 -15.18
C THR A 7 -6.10 -23.57 -15.03
N PHE A 8 -7.26 -22.94 -15.12
CA PHE A 8 -7.41 -21.48 -14.93
C PHE A 8 -7.10 -21.06 -13.49
N LEU A 9 -7.60 -21.79 -12.49
CA LEU A 9 -7.27 -21.57 -11.07
C LEU A 9 -5.77 -21.80 -10.77
N LYS A 10 -5.14 -22.79 -11.40
CA LYS A 10 -3.69 -23.00 -11.27
C LYS A 10 -2.87 -21.85 -11.89
N ILE A 11 -3.30 -21.30 -13.02
CA ILE A 11 -2.63 -20.17 -13.67
C ILE A 11 -2.79 -18.88 -12.84
N ILE A 12 -3.99 -18.61 -12.30
CA ILE A 12 -4.23 -17.48 -11.40
C ILE A 12 -3.39 -17.61 -10.12
N ASN A 13 -3.36 -18.78 -9.50
CA ASN A 13 -2.49 -19.03 -8.34
C ASN A 13 -1.01 -18.87 -8.70
N LEU A 14 -0.54 -19.32 -9.87
CA LEU A 14 0.85 -19.12 -10.30
C LEU A 14 1.20 -17.64 -10.53
N LEU A 15 0.26 -16.85 -11.02
CA LEU A 15 0.45 -15.40 -11.23
C LEU A 15 0.50 -14.64 -9.90
N ILE A 16 -0.30 -15.04 -8.92
CA ILE A 16 -0.29 -14.44 -7.57
C ILE A 16 1.00 -14.82 -6.82
N PHE A 17 1.51 -16.04 -6.96
CA PHE A 17 2.77 -16.50 -6.34
C PHE A 17 4.03 -15.79 -6.83
N ASN A 18 3.97 -15.02 -7.92
CA ASN A 18 5.10 -14.24 -8.44
C ASN A 18 4.89 -12.72 -8.30
N MET A 19 3.83 -12.28 -7.63
CA MET A 19 3.56 -10.86 -7.44
C MET A 19 4.51 -10.26 -6.40
N LYS A 20 5.07 -9.10 -6.74
CA LYS A 20 5.93 -8.32 -5.84
C LYS A 20 5.45 -6.89 -5.73
N LEU A 21 5.14 -6.46 -4.51
CA LEU A 21 4.65 -5.11 -4.23
C LEU A 21 5.65 -4.30 -3.39
N VAL A 22 5.80 -3.03 -3.71
CA VAL A 22 6.50 -2.09 -2.83
C VAL A 22 5.49 -1.53 -1.83
N ILE A 23 5.82 -1.60 -0.56
CA ILE A 23 5.00 -1.03 0.53
C ILE A 23 5.75 0.14 1.15
N GLY A 24 5.19 1.33 1.00
CA GLY A 24 5.67 2.54 1.64
C GLY A 24 4.85 2.84 2.90
N ILE A 25 5.51 3.02 4.06
CA ILE A 25 4.83 3.48 5.28
C ILE A 25 5.45 4.82 5.68
N THR A 26 4.62 5.87 5.76
CA THR A 26 5.13 7.21 6.06
C THR A 26 4.56 7.77 7.36
N GLY A 27 5.20 8.82 7.89
CA GLY A 27 4.88 9.40 9.19
C GLY A 27 3.56 10.18 9.21
N SER A 28 2.48 9.45 9.12
CA SER A 28 1.11 9.94 9.33
C SER A 28 0.41 8.97 10.27
N THR A 29 -0.49 9.43 11.13
CA THR A 29 -1.25 8.52 12.00
C THR A 29 -1.99 7.46 11.17
N GLY A 30 -2.14 6.26 11.74
CA GLY A 30 -2.71 5.11 11.04
C GLY A 30 -1.65 4.18 10.46
N VAL A 31 -0.44 4.12 11.06
CA VAL A 31 0.58 3.10 10.70
C VAL A 31 0.03 1.68 10.78
N ILE A 32 -1.03 1.47 11.57
CA ILE A 32 -1.74 0.20 11.69
C ILE A 32 -2.25 -0.33 10.33
N TYR A 33 -2.65 0.55 9.38
CA TYR A 33 -3.05 0.13 8.05
C TYR A 33 -1.88 -0.51 7.28
N GLY A 34 -0.68 0.08 7.40
CA GLY A 34 0.53 -0.46 6.77
C GLY A 34 0.97 -1.78 7.38
N ILE A 35 0.88 -1.89 8.72
CA ILE A 35 1.18 -3.14 9.46
C ILE A 35 0.23 -4.25 8.99
N ARG A 36 -1.08 -3.98 9.02
CA ARG A 36 -2.10 -4.95 8.61
C ARG A 36 -1.96 -5.34 7.14
N MET A 37 -1.61 -4.40 6.27
CA MET A 37 -1.30 -4.70 4.86
C MET A 37 -0.16 -5.71 4.73
N LEU A 38 0.93 -5.52 5.46
CA LEU A 38 2.07 -6.45 5.44
C LEU A 38 1.70 -7.83 6.00
N GLU A 39 0.91 -7.89 7.09
CA GLU A 39 0.42 -9.16 7.64
C GLU A 39 -0.37 -9.94 6.59
N VAL A 40 -1.35 -9.29 5.95
CA VAL A 40 -2.21 -9.93 4.96
C VAL A 40 -1.41 -10.37 3.73
N LEU A 41 -0.51 -9.53 3.21
CA LEU A 41 0.33 -9.88 2.07
C LEU A 41 1.24 -11.07 2.38
N LYS A 42 1.79 -11.13 3.60
CA LYS A 42 2.58 -12.28 4.07
C LYS A 42 1.74 -13.56 4.18
N GLU A 43 0.51 -13.47 4.74
CA GLU A 43 -0.41 -14.60 4.87
C GLU A 43 -0.78 -15.21 3.51
N ILE A 44 -0.97 -14.39 2.48
CA ILE A 44 -1.32 -14.84 1.12
C ILE A 44 -0.12 -15.14 0.24
N GLY A 45 1.12 -14.95 0.75
CA GLY A 45 2.36 -15.34 0.06
C GLY A 45 2.81 -14.36 -1.03
N ILE A 46 2.43 -13.09 -0.96
CA ILE A 46 2.90 -12.05 -1.90
C ILE A 46 4.20 -11.46 -1.38
N GLU A 47 5.22 -11.38 -2.26
CA GLU A 47 6.50 -10.75 -1.93
C GLU A 47 6.33 -9.24 -1.73
N THR A 48 6.96 -8.72 -0.67
CA THR A 48 6.90 -7.30 -0.35
C THR A 48 8.28 -6.71 -0.18
N HIS A 49 8.48 -5.50 -0.74
CA HIS A 49 9.65 -4.68 -0.47
C HIS A 49 9.20 -3.47 0.36
N LEU A 50 9.57 -3.46 1.64
CA LEU A 50 9.18 -2.42 2.59
C LEU A 50 10.17 -1.25 2.59
N VAL A 51 9.62 -0.05 2.51
CA VAL A 51 10.34 1.21 2.77
C VAL A 51 9.55 2.01 3.80
N MET A 52 10.12 2.22 4.98
CA MET A 52 9.49 3.04 6.02
C MET A 52 10.24 4.35 6.20
N SER A 53 9.49 5.44 6.40
CA SER A 53 10.11 6.70 6.81
C SER A 53 10.54 6.66 8.28
N GLU A 54 11.53 7.45 8.65
CA GLU A 54 11.98 7.58 10.05
C GLU A 54 10.80 7.95 10.99
N TRP A 55 9.88 8.79 10.54
CA TRP A 55 8.69 9.14 11.30
C TRP A 55 7.67 7.99 11.37
N ALA A 56 7.57 7.13 10.36
CA ALA A 56 6.72 5.94 10.44
C ALA A 56 7.23 4.99 11.52
N GLU A 57 8.55 4.77 11.61
CA GLU A 57 9.13 3.94 12.66
C GLU A 57 8.85 4.50 14.06
N LYS A 58 8.88 5.83 14.23
CA LYS A 58 8.52 6.49 15.49
C LYS A 58 7.03 6.38 15.84
N CYS A 59 6.14 6.43 14.83
CA CYS A 59 4.70 6.31 15.03
C CYS A 59 4.27 4.91 15.48
N ILE A 60 4.97 3.86 15.09
CA ILE A 60 4.61 2.47 15.46
C ILE A 60 4.40 2.30 16.97
N PRO A 61 5.39 2.58 17.85
CA PRO A 61 5.21 2.41 19.28
C PRO A 61 4.34 3.52 19.94
N MET A 62 4.05 4.60 19.21
CA MET A 62 3.16 5.66 19.71
C MET A 62 1.68 5.31 19.51
N GLU A 63 1.36 4.54 18.48
CA GLU A 63 -0.02 4.27 18.05
C GLU A 63 -0.43 2.81 18.26
N THR A 64 0.53 1.89 18.46
CA THR A 64 0.29 0.45 18.50
C THR A 64 1.16 -0.25 19.53
N ASP A 65 0.81 -1.48 19.88
CA ASP A 65 1.64 -2.35 20.74
C ASP A 65 2.71 -3.12 19.93
N TYR A 66 2.85 -2.87 18.63
CA TYR A 66 3.84 -3.51 17.78
C TYR A 66 5.23 -2.87 17.93
N THR A 67 6.26 -3.70 17.70
CA THR A 67 7.64 -3.20 17.61
C THR A 67 8.02 -2.96 16.13
N VAL A 68 8.97 -2.05 15.91
CA VAL A 68 9.51 -1.79 14.55
C VAL A 68 10.10 -3.06 13.95
N ASP A 69 10.80 -3.87 14.75
CA ASP A 69 11.41 -5.12 14.30
C ASP A 69 10.35 -6.14 13.88
N TYR A 70 9.23 -6.23 14.60
CA TYR A 70 8.11 -7.07 14.18
C TYR A 70 7.60 -6.63 12.81
N VAL A 71 7.33 -5.34 12.62
CA VAL A 71 6.82 -4.83 11.34
C VAL A 71 7.80 -5.11 10.20
N LYS A 72 9.08 -4.90 10.44
CA LYS A 72 10.14 -5.24 9.48
C LYS A 72 10.15 -6.74 9.14
N SER A 73 9.94 -7.62 10.10
CA SER A 73 9.91 -9.08 9.91
C SER A 73 8.74 -9.58 9.03
N LEU A 74 7.73 -8.76 8.80
CA LEU A 74 6.60 -9.09 7.93
C LEU A 74 6.96 -9.01 6.45
N ALA A 75 7.94 -8.19 6.08
CA ALA A 75 8.32 -7.97 4.69
C ALA A 75 9.37 -8.98 4.19
N THR A 76 9.36 -9.25 2.89
CA THR A 76 10.36 -10.10 2.22
C THR A 76 11.68 -9.38 2.06
N GLU A 77 11.65 -8.11 1.67
CA GLU A 77 12.81 -7.24 1.53
C GLU A 77 12.57 -5.91 2.23
N ILE A 78 13.62 -5.28 2.72
CA ILE A 78 13.54 -3.99 3.42
C ILE A 78 14.64 -3.08 2.90
N SER A 79 14.33 -1.80 2.73
CA SER A 79 15.34 -0.77 2.48
C SER A 79 15.14 0.44 3.39
N ASP A 80 16.26 1.00 3.83
CA ASP A 80 16.26 2.29 4.53
C ASP A 80 15.78 3.40 3.59
N GLU A 81 14.99 4.35 4.09
CA GLU A 81 14.41 5.44 3.27
C GLU A 81 15.46 6.37 2.65
N LYS A 82 16.68 6.40 3.20
CA LYS A 82 17.82 7.21 2.71
C LYS A 82 18.68 6.45 1.70
N ASN A 83 18.45 5.13 1.55
CA ASN A 83 19.24 4.31 0.64
C ASN A 83 18.78 4.44 -0.82
N MET A 84 19.21 5.50 -1.48
CA MET A 84 18.87 5.75 -2.89
C MET A 84 19.52 4.76 -3.88
N ALA A 85 20.40 3.86 -3.40
CA ALA A 85 20.99 2.77 -4.19
C ALA A 85 20.16 1.46 -4.12
N ALA A 86 19.07 1.44 -3.34
CA ALA A 86 18.19 0.28 -3.24
C ALA A 86 17.56 -0.09 -4.59
N SER A 87 17.26 -1.36 -4.81
CA SER A 87 16.72 -1.90 -6.06
C SER A 87 15.44 -1.17 -6.53
N VAL A 88 14.55 -0.81 -5.60
CA VAL A 88 13.28 -0.11 -5.89
C VAL A 88 13.45 1.34 -6.37
N SER A 89 14.67 1.89 -6.31
CA SER A 89 15.01 3.21 -6.89
C SER A 89 15.16 3.18 -8.42
N SER A 90 15.18 1.98 -9.01
CA SER A 90 15.40 1.77 -10.45
C SER A 90 14.21 1.12 -11.15
N GLY A 91 13.82 1.63 -12.31
CA GLY A 91 12.75 1.05 -13.15
C GLY A 91 13.08 -0.33 -13.70
N THR A 92 14.36 -0.73 -13.75
CA THR A 92 14.79 -2.06 -14.19
C THR A 92 14.47 -3.15 -13.16
N HIS A 93 14.31 -2.78 -11.89
CA HIS A 93 13.79 -3.68 -10.87
C HIS A 93 12.27 -3.84 -11.05
N LYS A 94 11.85 -5.04 -11.42
CA LYS A 94 10.45 -5.31 -11.73
C LYS A 94 9.65 -5.53 -10.45
N THR A 95 8.57 -4.77 -10.30
CA THR A 95 7.53 -4.93 -9.30
C THR A 95 6.18 -4.72 -9.95
N ASP A 96 5.11 -5.26 -9.40
CA ASP A 96 3.75 -5.15 -9.98
C ASP A 96 3.07 -3.83 -9.61
N GLY A 97 3.60 -3.14 -8.60
CA GLY A 97 3.11 -1.82 -8.19
C GLY A 97 3.59 -1.42 -6.81
N MET A 98 2.98 -0.35 -6.29
CA MET A 98 3.30 0.19 -4.97
C MET A 98 2.05 0.67 -4.25
N ILE A 99 2.03 0.46 -2.94
CA ILE A 99 1.03 1.01 -2.02
C ILE A 99 1.76 1.86 -0.99
N VAL A 100 1.40 3.15 -0.88
CA VAL A 100 1.88 4.02 0.20
C VAL A 100 0.76 4.12 1.24
N ILE A 101 0.96 3.49 2.40
CA ILE A 101 -0.08 3.26 3.40
C ILE A 101 0.45 3.29 4.86
N PRO A 102 0.14 4.33 5.65
CA PRO A 102 -0.48 5.58 5.25
C PRO A 102 0.49 6.49 4.48
N CYS A 103 -0.05 7.42 3.71
CA CYS A 103 0.72 8.45 3.04
C CYS A 103 0.51 9.81 3.70
N SER A 104 1.58 10.41 4.20
CA SER A 104 1.58 11.79 4.73
C SER A 104 1.48 12.82 3.61
N MET A 105 0.98 14.01 3.94
CA MET A 105 0.89 15.11 2.95
C MET A 105 2.26 15.57 2.46
N LYS A 106 3.33 15.46 3.26
CA LYS A 106 4.70 15.67 2.82
C LYS A 106 5.06 14.74 1.66
N THR A 107 4.83 13.43 1.85
CA THR A 107 5.13 12.41 0.84
C THR A 107 4.23 12.55 -0.40
N LEU A 108 2.94 12.80 -0.21
CA LEU A 108 2.00 13.09 -1.30
C LEU A 108 2.50 14.26 -2.17
N SER A 109 2.88 15.36 -1.52
CA SER A 109 3.41 16.56 -2.20
C SER A 109 4.71 16.26 -2.94
N SER A 110 5.63 15.51 -2.33
CA SER A 110 6.89 15.11 -2.96
C SER A 110 6.63 14.31 -4.24
N ILE A 111 5.78 13.29 -4.18
CA ILE A 111 5.42 12.46 -5.35
C ILE A 111 4.74 13.31 -6.43
N ALA A 112 3.78 14.17 -6.05
CA ALA A 112 3.04 15.01 -6.99
C ALA A 112 3.92 16.02 -7.73
N ASN A 113 5.05 16.40 -7.14
CA ASN A 113 5.97 17.38 -7.73
C ASN A 113 7.29 16.79 -8.23
N GLY A 114 7.44 15.45 -8.20
CA GLY A 114 8.65 14.77 -8.65
C GLY A 114 9.88 15.06 -7.79
N TYR A 115 9.67 15.33 -6.50
CA TYR A 115 10.74 15.60 -5.55
C TYR A 115 11.16 14.32 -4.83
N ASP A 116 12.16 13.66 -5.37
CA ASP A 116 12.58 12.30 -5.01
C ASP A 116 13.65 12.29 -3.89
N GLU A 117 13.47 13.05 -2.81
CA GLU A 117 14.44 13.14 -1.71
C GLU A 117 14.53 11.85 -0.88
N THR A 118 13.42 11.12 -0.77
CA THR A 118 13.35 9.87 0.01
C THR A 118 13.12 8.68 -0.90
N LEU A 119 13.53 7.48 -0.46
CA LEU A 119 13.32 6.26 -1.24
C LEU A 119 11.83 5.96 -1.44
N VAL A 120 10.94 6.34 -0.50
CA VAL A 120 9.49 6.21 -0.70
C VAL A 120 9.03 7.05 -1.88
N ALA A 121 9.39 8.35 -1.93
CA ALA A 121 9.03 9.24 -3.04
C ALA A 121 9.68 8.78 -4.35
N ARG A 122 10.96 8.40 -4.32
CA ARG A 122 11.68 7.88 -5.48
C ARG A 122 11.04 6.62 -6.04
N SER A 123 10.71 5.65 -5.19
CA SER A 123 10.06 4.41 -5.62
C SER A 123 8.70 4.70 -6.28
N ALA A 124 7.91 5.60 -5.70
CA ALA A 124 6.64 6.02 -6.29
C ALA A 124 6.83 6.69 -7.66
N SER A 125 7.83 7.57 -7.82
CA SER A 125 8.19 8.16 -9.12
C SER A 125 8.60 7.10 -10.14
N VAL A 126 9.33 6.06 -9.69
CA VAL A 126 9.70 4.92 -10.56
C VAL A 126 8.45 4.17 -11.01
N ILE A 127 7.53 3.86 -10.09
CA ILE A 127 6.25 3.19 -10.41
C ILE A 127 5.46 4.00 -11.45
N LEU A 128 5.37 5.32 -11.27
CA LEU A 128 4.67 6.20 -12.20
C LEU A 128 5.30 6.22 -13.59
N LYS A 129 6.62 6.42 -13.69
CA LYS A 129 7.29 6.49 -15.00
C LYS A 129 7.31 5.17 -15.77
N GLU A 130 7.20 4.04 -15.05
CA GLU A 130 7.09 2.70 -15.65
C GLU A 130 5.62 2.30 -15.89
N SER A 131 4.66 3.22 -15.68
CA SER A 131 3.22 3.00 -15.86
C SER A 131 2.69 1.80 -15.05
N ARG A 132 3.26 1.58 -13.86
CA ARG A 132 2.80 0.55 -12.92
C ARG A 132 1.76 1.14 -11.97
N LYS A 133 0.96 0.29 -11.34
CA LYS A 133 -0.09 0.72 -10.42
C LYS A 133 0.49 1.32 -9.13
N LEU A 134 0.06 2.53 -8.81
CA LEU A 134 0.39 3.22 -7.57
C LEU A 134 -0.90 3.53 -6.80
N ILE A 135 -0.96 3.11 -5.54
CA ILE A 135 -2.04 3.46 -4.60
C ILE A 135 -1.47 4.35 -3.51
N ILE A 136 -2.15 5.43 -3.22
CA ILE A 136 -1.82 6.34 -2.13
C ILE A 136 -2.97 6.41 -1.15
N VAL A 137 -2.77 5.84 0.03
CA VAL A 137 -3.70 5.93 1.17
C VAL A 137 -3.39 7.23 1.91
N ALA A 138 -3.86 8.33 1.32
CA ALA A 138 -3.60 9.68 1.79
C ALA A 138 -4.35 9.95 3.10
N ARG A 139 -3.62 10.26 4.19
CA ARG A 139 -4.24 10.48 5.50
C ARG A 139 -4.02 11.91 5.99
N GLU A 140 -5.09 12.69 5.94
CA GLU A 140 -5.15 14.06 6.46
C GLU A 140 -6.62 14.49 6.62
N THR A 141 -6.90 15.30 7.65
CA THR A 141 -8.21 15.94 7.81
C THR A 141 -8.09 17.18 8.71
N PRO A 142 -8.70 18.34 8.34
CA PRO A 142 -9.30 18.65 7.05
C PRO A 142 -8.26 18.74 5.94
N LEU A 143 -8.67 18.60 4.69
CA LEU A 143 -7.80 18.76 3.52
C LEU A 143 -7.72 20.24 3.11
N SER A 144 -6.51 20.76 2.92
CA SER A 144 -6.28 22.07 2.32
C SER A 144 -6.44 22.04 0.79
N ALA A 145 -6.60 23.20 0.17
CA ALA A 145 -6.61 23.30 -1.29
C ALA A 145 -5.34 22.72 -1.91
N ILE A 146 -4.17 22.93 -1.30
CA ILE A 146 -2.88 22.38 -1.76
C ILE A 146 -2.90 20.85 -1.73
N ASN A 147 -3.46 20.24 -0.67
CA ASN A 147 -3.59 18.77 -0.60
C ASN A 147 -4.47 18.24 -1.73
N LEU A 148 -5.63 18.88 -1.95
CA LEU A 148 -6.57 18.51 -3.00
C LEU A 148 -5.98 18.67 -4.41
N GLU A 149 -5.24 19.74 -4.67
CA GLU A 149 -4.54 19.96 -5.95
C GLU A 149 -3.48 18.88 -6.22
N ASN A 150 -2.68 18.52 -5.21
CA ASN A 150 -1.70 17.44 -5.32
C ASN A 150 -2.38 16.08 -5.56
N MET A 151 -3.48 15.78 -4.87
CA MET A 151 -4.27 14.58 -5.10
C MET A 151 -4.85 14.55 -6.52
N LEU A 152 -5.42 15.66 -6.99
CA LEU A 152 -5.95 15.77 -8.34
C LEU A 152 -4.87 15.59 -9.40
N LYS A 153 -3.69 16.20 -9.20
CA LYS A 153 -2.54 16.04 -10.09
C LYS A 153 -2.14 14.58 -10.24
N LEU A 154 -2.03 13.86 -9.13
CA LEU A 154 -1.70 12.43 -9.12
C LEU A 154 -2.81 11.56 -9.72
N ALA A 155 -4.07 11.85 -9.41
CA ALA A 155 -5.21 11.13 -9.99
C ALA A 155 -5.25 11.24 -11.51
N ARG A 156 -4.91 12.40 -12.08
CA ARG A 156 -4.79 12.59 -13.55
C ARG A 156 -3.66 11.78 -14.18
N LEU A 157 -2.67 11.37 -13.39
CA LEU A 157 -1.59 10.47 -13.82
C LEU A 157 -1.94 8.98 -13.61
N GLY A 158 -3.17 8.67 -13.22
CA GLY A 158 -3.63 7.29 -13.00
C GLY A 158 -3.33 6.72 -11.61
N VAL A 159 -2.88 7.55 -10.67
CA VAL A 159 -2.69 7.12 -9.28
C VAL A 159 -4.05 6.92 -8.61
N VAL A 160 -4.21 5.81 -7.90
CA VAL A 160 -5.38 5.58 -7.06
C VAL A 160 -5.23 6.35 -5.75
N ILE A 161 -6.00 7.43 -5.61
CA ILE A 161 -6.06 8.20 -4.36
C ILE A 161 -7.13 7.60 -3.48
N MET A 162 -6.72 7.02 -2.35
CA MET A 162 -7.59 6.26 -1.44
C MET A 162 -7.42 6.75 0.00
N PRO A 163 -8.05 7.87 0.38
CA PRO A 163 -8.11 8.24 1.80
C PRO A 163 -8.77 7.12 2.61
N PRO A 164 -8.32 6.85 3.85
CA PRO A 164 -8.88 5.79 4.68
C PRO A 164 -10.23 6.23 5.28
N VAL A 165 -11.24 6.33 4.42
CA VAL A 165 -12.61 6.70 4.81
C VAL A 165 -13.33 5.46 5.30
N THR A 166 -13.93 5.58 6.49
CA THR A 166 -14.67 4.48 7.12
C THR A 166 -15.99 4.18 6.41
N GLU A 167 -16.33 2.90 6.30
CA GLU A 167 -17.55 2.43 5.69
C GLU A 167 -18.39 1.62 6.70
N PHE A 168 -19.70 1.85 6.72
CA PHE A 168 -20.61 1.28 7.71
C PHE A 168 -21.59 0.24 7.16
N TYR A 169 -21.68 0.08 5.84
CA TYR A 169 -22.60 -0.89 5.23
C TYR A 169 -22.26 -2.35 5.56
N THR A 170 -21.00 -2.62 5.88
CA THR A 170 -20.54 -3.95 6.34
C THR A 170 -20.95 -4.26 7.77
N LYS A 171 -21.46 -3.25 8.52
CA LYS A 171 -21.78 -3.30 9.96
C LYS A 171 -20.55 -3.74 10.78
N PRO A 172 -19.44 -2.96 10.76
CA PRO A 172 -18.23 -3.32 11.49
C PRO A 172 -18.51 -3.41 12.99
N ASN A 173 -17.96 -4.42 13.65
CA ASN A 173 -18.11 -4.64 15.09
C ASN A 173 -16.85 -4.21 15.88
N SER A 174 -15.76 -3.93 15.17
CA SER A 174 -14.49 -3.55 15.75
C SER A 174 -13.74 -2.55 14.88
N ILE A 175 -12.71 -1.91 15.44
CA ILE A 175 -11.78 -1.07 14.68
C ILE A 175 -11.02 -1.92 13.65
N ASN A 176 -10.71 -3.17 13.98
CA ASN A 176 -10.03 -4.08 13.04
C ASN A 176 -10.85 -4.33 11.78
N ASP A 177 -12.18 -4.44 11.87
CA ASP A 177 -13.04 -4.59 10.71
C ASP A 177 -12.93 -3.37 9.77
N MET A 178 -12.77 -2.15 10.34
CA MET A 178 -12.58 -0.93 9.55
C MET A 178 -11.20 -0.89 8.90
N ILE A 179 -10.15 -1.36 9.62
CA ILE A 179 -8.79 -1.49 9.08
C ILE A 179 -8.77 -2.50 7.94
N ASP A 180 -9.35 -3.67 8.14
CA ASP A 180 -9.44 -4.75 7.15
C ASP A 180 -10.19 -4.29 5.90
N HIS A 181 -11.20 -3.43 6.05
CA HIS A 181 -11.92 -2.87 4.91
C HIS A 181 -10.99 -2.01 4.02
N ILE A 182 -10.20 -1.11 4.60
CA ILE A 182 -9.26 -0.26 3.85
C ILE A 182 -8.17 -1.11 3.20
N VAL A 183 -7.60 -2.06 3.93
CA VAL A 183 -6.59 -2.99 3.41
C VAL A 183 -7.15 -3.79 2.24
N GLY A 184 -8.32 -4.38 2.39
CA GLY A 184 -8.97 -5.15 1.33
C GLY A 184 -9.30 -4.31 0.09
N LYS A 185 -9.72 -3.05 0.28
CA LYS A 185 -9.93 -2.12 -0.86
C LYS A 185 -8.63 -1.83 -1.64
N CYS A 186 -7.48 -1.79 -0.97
CA CYS A 186 -6.19 -1.69 -1.65
C CYS A 186 -5.89 -2.98 -2.44
N LEU A 187 -6.15 -4.16 -1.85
CA LEU A 187 -5.94 -5.45 -2.51
C LEU A 187 -6.83 -5.61 -3.74
N ASP A 188 -8.09 -5.15 -3.68
CA ASP A 188 -9.01 -5.14 -4.81
C ASP A 188 -8.44 -4.39 -6.02
N GLN A 189 -7.63 -3.35 -5.80
CA GLN A 189 -7.01 -2.60 -6.89
C GLN A 189 -5.95 -3.42 -7.65
N PHE A 190 -5.41 -4.46 -7.03
CA PHE A 190 -4.45 -5.39 -7.64
C PHE A 190 -5.09 -6.72 -8.07
N ASP A 191 -6.43 -6.80 -8.04
CA ASP A 191 -7.18 -8.03 -8.33
C ASP A 191 -6.78 -9.22 -7.43
N ILE A 192 -6.32 -8.92 -6.19
CA ILE A 192 -5.93 -9.91 -5.19
C ILE A 192 -7.19 -10.36 -4.44
N GLU A 193 -7.50 -11.64 -4.53
CA GLU A 193 -8.63 -12.23 -3.78
C GLU A 193 -8.36 -12.24 -2.28
N HIS A 194 -9.34 -11.80 -1.50
CA HIS A 194 -9.28 -11.77 -0.04
C HIS A 194 -10.68 -11.93 0.58
N LYS A 195 -10.71 -12.18 1.90
CA LYS A 195 -11.95 -12.33 2.70
C LYS A 195 -12.02 -11.34 3.86
N LEU A 196 -11.35 -10.18 3.76
CA LEU A 196 -11.21 -9.21 4.84
C LEU A 196 -12.51 -8.51 5.19
N PHE A 197 -13.43 -8.40 4.24
CA PHE A 197 -14.74 -7.78 4.48
C PHE A 197 -15.84 -8.39 3.62
N ARG A 198 -17.08 -8.19 4.07
CA ARG A 198 -18.26 -8.60 3.30
C ARG A 198 -18.50 -7.64 2.14
N ARG A 199 -18.62 -8.19 0.93
CA ARG A 199 -18.87 -7.39 -0.26
C ARG A 199 -20.31 -6.92 -0.32
N TRP A 200 -20.54 -5.74 -0.87
CA TRP A 200 -21.89 -5.22 -1.11
C TRP A 200 -22.67 -6.14 -2.05
N GLY A 201 -23.93 -6.47 -1.70
CA GLY A 201 -24.80 -7.32 -2.52
C GLY A 201 -24.53 -8.83 -2.42
N THR A 202 -23.61 -9.28 -1.56
CA THR A 202 -23.44 -10.70 -1.22
C THR A 202 -24.14 -11.01 0.10
N ASN A 203 -25.05 -12.01 0.09
CA ASN A 203 -25.73 -12.51 1.29
C ASN A 203 -24.83 -13.42 2.09
#